data_dbac8e7a0e2462864900a4c6f149e18c
#
_entry.id   dbac8e7a0e2462864900a4c6f149e18c
#
_cell.length_a   1.000
_cell.length_b   1.000
_cell.length_c   1.000
_cell.angle_alpha   90.00
_cell.angle_beta   90.00
_cell.angle_gamma   90.00
#
_symmetry.space_group_name_H-M   'P 1'
#
loop_
_entity.id
_entity.type
_entity.pdbx_description
1 polymer ?
#
loop_
_entity_poly.entity_id
_entity_poly.type
_entity_poly.pdbx_seq_one_letter_code
_entity_poly.pdbx_strand_id
1 'polypeptide(L)'
;MTIAEQLKNEINLQKDIPWLKEEIMSQIRGRGMFSIICDTHVRDITKFAIPYKYNSALQYWARQEGLNVETVYNNYGVKHIRITL
;
A
#
# COMPACT_ATOMS: atom_id res chain seq x y z
N MET A 1 -18.84 -9.25 -14.60
CA MET A 1 -17.69 -8.64 -13.94
C MET A 1 -17.39 -7.29 -14.55
N THR A 2 -17.24 -6.27 -13.72
CA THR A 2 -16.91 -4.94 -14.20
C THR A 2 -15.40 -4.83 -14.53
N ILE A 3 -15.03 -3.80 -15.29
CA ILE A 3 -13.62 -3.53 -15.56
C ILE A 3 -12.84 -3.31 -14.25
N ALA A 4 -13.45 -2.62 -13.29
CA ALA A 4 -12.83 -2.39 -12.00
C ALA A 4 -12.54 -3.69 -11.25
N GLU A 5 -13.46 -4.64 -11.30
CA GLU A 5 -13.26 -5.94 -10.66
C GLU A 5 -12.18 -6.76 -11.37
N GLN A 6 -12.13 -6.70 -12.69
CA GLN A 6 -11.07 -7.37 -13.46
C GLN A 6 -9.70 -6.81 -13.11
N LEU A 7 -9.56 -5.50 -13.04
CA LEU A 7 -8.29 -4.86 -12.70
C LEU A 7 -7.86 -5.20 -11.27
N LYS A 8 -8.79 -5.25 -10.33
CA LYS A 8 -8.49 -5.66 -8.95
C LYS A 8 -8.02 -7.11 -8.88
N ASN A 9 -8.60 -7.99 -9.70
CA ASN A 9 -8.21 -9.40 -9.73
C ASN A 9 -6.83 -9.62 -10.35
N GLU A 10 -6.42 -8.75 -11.28
CA GLU A 10 -5.09 -8.79 -11.86
C GLU A 10 -4.00 -8.39 -10.87
N ILE A 11 -4.34 -7.52 -9.92
CA ILE A 11 -3.41 -7.05 -8.89
C ILE A 11 -3.69 -7.84 -7.62
N ASN A 12 -2.87 -8.84 -7.35
CA ASN A 12 -3.00 -9.63 -6.14
C ASN A 12 -1.89 -9.24 -5.16
N LEU A 13 -2.24 -8.41 -4.18
CA LEU A 13 -1.30 -7.88 -3.21
C LEU A 13 -0.57 -8.97 -2.43
N GLN A 14 -1.31 -10.01 -2.02
CA GLN A 14 -0.74 -11.11 -1.26
C GLN A 14 0.22 -11.97 -2.09
N LYS A 15 -0.07 -12.15 -3.38
CA LYS A 15 0.77 -12.91 -4.29
C LYS A 15 2.00 -12.12 -4.71
N ASP A 16 1.81 -10.84 -5.05
CA ASP A 16 2.87 -10.00 -5.59
C ASP A 16 3.81 -9.48 -4.49
N ILE A 17 3.26 -9.20 -3.31
CA ILE A 17 4.03 -8.68 -2.19
C ILE A 17 3.66 -9.49 -0.93
N PRO A 18 4.12 -10.75 -0.84
CA PRO A 18 3.66 -11.65 0.23
C PRO A 18 4.07 -11.21 1.64
N TRP A 19 5.13 -10.42 1.77
CA TRP A 19 5.61 -9.92 3.05
C TRP A 19 4.93 -8.63 3.52
N LEU A 20 4.16 -7.96 2.65
CA LEU A 20 3.69 -6.60 2.92
C LEU A 20 2.76 -6.53 4.12
N LYS A 21 1.80 -7.44 4.22
CA LYS A 21 0.83 -7.44 5.33
C LYS A 21 1.51 -7.64 6.68
N GLU A 22 2.47 -8.56 6.74
CA GLU A 22 3.25 -8.81 7.95
C GLU A 22 4.08 -7.59 8.34
N GLU A 23 4.70 -6.95 7.36
CA GLU A 23 5.47 -5.73 7.58
C GLU A 23 4.60 -4.60 8.11
N ILE A 24 3.41 -4.42 7.55
CA ILE A 24 2.46 -3.40 8.02
C ILE A 24 2.08 -3.66 9.48
N MET A 25 1.73 -4.88 9.81
CA MET A 25 1.35 -5.26 11.18
C MET A 25 2.52 -5.05 12.15
N SER A 26 3.71 -5.45 11.75
CA SER A 26 4.91 -5.29 12.57
C SER A 26 5.22 -3.81 12.85
N GLN A 27 5.14 -2.97 11.83
CA GLN A 27 5.39 -1.54 11.96
C GLN A 27 4.35 -0.84 12.83
N ILE A 28 3.08 -1.20 12.69
CA ILE A 28 2.00 -0.64 13.50
C ILE A 28 2.19 -1.05 14.98
N ARG A 29 2.57 -2.30 15.25
CA ARG A 29 2.84 -2.76 16.62
C ARG A 29 4.03 -2.04 17.25
N GLY A 30 5.08 -1.82 16.46
CA GLY A 30 6.31 -1.22 16.98
C GLY A 30 6.32 0.29 17.02
N ARG A 31 5.74 0.93 16.01
CA ARG A 31 5.82 2.39 15.80
C ARG A 31 4.47 3.09 15.79
N GLY A 32 3.37 2.35 15.77
CA GLY A 32 2.03 2.91 15.68
C GLY A 32 1.59 3.30 14.27
N MET A 33 2.48 3.21 13.29
CA MET A 33 2.17 3.58 11.92
C MET A 33 3.05 2.83 10.93
N PHE A 34 2.53 2.70 9.71
CA PHE A 34 3.27 2.21 8.56
C PHE A 34 3.22 3.26 7.45
N SER A 35 4.34 3.50 6.78
CA SER A 35 4.41 4.43 5.67
C SER A 35 5.27 3.83 4.56
N ILE A 36 4.80 3.96 3.32
CA ILE A 36 5.53 3.44 2.16
C ILE A 36 5.33 4.38 0.97
N ILE A 37 6.38 4.54 0.17
CA ILE A 37 6.28 5.29 -1.08
C ILE A 37 5.47 4.49 -2.08
N CYS A 38 4.47 5.12 -2.69
CA CYS A 38 3.66 4.50 -3.74
C CYS A 38 3.46 5.52 -4.85
N ASP A 39 4.38 5.53 -5.80
CA ASP A 39 4.44 6.56 -6.83
C ASP A 39 4.68 5.96 -8.21
N THR A 40 4.32 6.71 -9.23
CA THR A 40 4.46 6.28 -10.64
C THR A 40 5.92 6.10 -11.07
N HIS A 41 6.85 6.73 -10.37
CA HIS A 41 8.28 6.61 -10.65
C HIS A 41 8.88 5.30 -10.15
N VAL A 42 8.20 4.63 -9.23
CA VAL A 42 8.68 3.39 -8.64
C VAL A 42 8.37 2.24 -9.59
N ARG A 43 9.39 1.49 -9.98
CA ARG A 43 9.25 0.35 -10.90
C ARG A 43 9.36 -0.98 -10.20
N ASP A 44 10.16 -1.06 -9.14
CA ASP A 44 10.43 -2.29 -8.42
C ASP A 44 9.81 -2.27 -7.03
N ILE A 45 9.44 -3.46 -6.57
CA ILE A 45 8.90 -3.62 -5.22
C ILE A 45 10.06 -3.72 -4.24
N THR A 46 10.09 -2.81 -3.25
CA THR A 46 11.07 -2.83 -2.17
C THR A 46 10.33 -2.62 -0.85
N LYS A 47 11.05 -2.74 0.28
CA LYS A 47 10.48 -2.47 1.60
C LYS A 47 10.12 -1.00 1.80
N PHE A 48 10.67 -0.11 0.98
CA PHE A 48 10.48 1.34 1.11
C PHE A 48 9.54 1.92 0.07
N ALA A 49 9.34 1.24 -1.05
CA ALA A 49 8.57 1.76 -2.16
C ALA A 49 7.94 0.65 -2.99
N ILE A 50 6.73 0.91 -3.47
CA ILE A 50 6.01 0.01 -4.37
C ILE A 50 5.47 0.82 -5.56
N PRO A 51 5.26 0.16 -6.72
CA PRO A 51 4.67 0.82 -7.88
C PRO A 51 3.26 1.33 -7.59
N TYR A 52 2.89 2.41 -8.25
CA TYR A 52 1.59 3.06 -8.07
C TYR A 52 0.40 2.12 -8.33
N LYS A 53 0.57 1.11 -9.17
CA LYS A 53 -0.51 0.16 -9.49
C LYS A 53 -1.06 -0.56 -8.25
N TYR A 54 -0.28 -0.64 -7.17
CA TYR A 54 -0.71 -1.28 -5.92
C TYR A 54 -1.44 -0.34 -4.98
N ASN A 55 -1.54 0.94 -5.33
CA ASN A 55 -2.14 1.96 -4.47
C ASN A 55 -3.58 1.60 -4.04
N SER A 56 -4.45 1.32 -5.01
CA SER A 56 -5.84 1.01 -4.73
C SER A 56 -6.00 -0.30 -3.96
N ALA A 57 -5.23 -1.32 -4.34
CA ALA A 57 -5.28 -2.61 -3.67
C ALA A 57 -4.85 -2.52 -2.21
N LEU A 58 -3.78 -1.77 -1.94
CA LEU A 58 -3.29 -1.59 -0.57
C LEU A 58 -4.28 -0.81 0.28
N GLN A 59 -4.83 0.28 -0.24
CA GLN A 59 -5.83 1.07 0.47
C GLN A 59 -7.09 0.28 0.75
N TYR A 60 -7.56 -0.47 -0.24
CA TYR A 60 -8.74 -1.32 -0.08
C TYR A 60 -8.52 -2.37 1.00
N TRP A 61 -7.40 -3.08 0.95
CA TRP A 61 -7.07 -4.08 1.96
C TRP A 61 -7.03 -3.48 3.36
N ALA A 62 -6.34 -2.36 3.52
CA ALA A 62 -6.19 -1.74 4.84
C ALA A 62 -7.54 -1.31 5.42
N ARG A 63 -8.42 -0.76 4.60
CA ARG A 63 -9.76 -0.36 5.04
C ARG A 63 -10.60 -1.58 5.43
N GLN A 64 -10.49 -2.68 4.68
CA GLN A 64 -11.20 -3.92 5.01
C GLN A 64 -10.73 -4.49 6.34
N GLU A 65 -9.49 -4.26 6.71
CA GLU A 65 -8.92 -4.71 7.99
C GLU A 65 -9.20 -3.71 9.12
N GLY A 66 -9.97 -2.67 8.86
CA GLY A 66 -10.33 -1.68 9.88
C GLY A 66 -9.24 -0.66 10.18
N LEU A 67 -8.28 -0.51 9.28
CA LEU A 67 -7.18 0.44 9.45
C LEU A 67 -7.50 1.77 8.76
N ASN A 68 -6.89 2.85 9.26
CA ASN A 68 -6.97 4.16 8.64
C ASN A 68 -5.89 4.31 7.58
N VAL A 69 -6.24 4.93 6.46
CA VAL A 69 -5.33 5.13 5.34
C VAL A 69 -5.31 6.60 4.97
N GLU A 70 -4.11 7.15 4.87
CA GLU A 70 -3.90 8.53 4.42
C GLU A 70 -2.93 8.54 3.24
N THR A 71 -3.15 9.49 2.33
CA THR A 71 -2.18 9.82 1.29
C THR A 71 -1.42 11.07 1.72
N VAL A 72 -0.10 10.97 1.77
CA VAL A 72 0.77 12.07 2.21
C VAL A 72 1.81 12.33 1.12
N TYR A 73 2.10 13.60 0.87
CA TYR A 73 3.13 14.01 -0.08
C TYR A 73 4.31 14.61 0.70
N ASN A 74 5.53 14.20 0.35
CA ASN A 74 6.72 14.79 0.97
C ASN A 74 7.08 16.12 0.29
N ASN A 75 8.19 16.73 0.71
CA ASN A 75 8.62 18.03 0.17
C ASN A 75 8.97 18.00 -1.33
N TYR A 76 9.21 16.81 -1.88
CA TYR A 76 9.52 16.61 -3.30
C TYR A 76 8.30 16.20 -4.12
N GLY A 77 7.11 16.19 -3.49
CA GLY A 77 5.87 15.79 -4.17
C GLY A 77 5.73 14.28 -4.34
N VAL A 78 6.53 13.48 -3.68
CA VAL A 78 6.45 12.02 -3.76
C VAL A 78 5.32 11.52 -2.87
N LYS A 79 4.47 10.68 -3.44
CA LYS A 79 3.29 10.16 -2.75
C LYS A 79 3.66 9.02 -1.80
N HIS A 80 3.19 9.13 -0.57
CA HIS A 80 3.30 8.07 0.44
C HIS A 80 1.92 7.63 0.89
N ILE A 81 1.78 6.35 1.18
CA ILE A 81 0.60 5.82 1.85
C ILE A 81 0.95 5.61 3.31
N ARG A 82 0.17 6.21 4.21
CA ARG A 82 0.32 6.03 5.65
C ARG A 82 -0.86 5.24 6.18
N ILE A 83 -0.57 4.17 6.92
CA ILE A 83 -1.58 3.28 7.48
C ILE A 83 -1.44 3.29 9.01
N THR A 84 -2.55 3.49 9.71
CA THR A 84 -2.60 3.57 11.18
C THR A 84 -3.82 2.82 11.71
N LEU A 85 -3.87 2.65 13.02
CA LEU A 85 -5.05 2.10 13.70
C LEU A 85 -6.22 3.07 13.73
#